data_081c78d6ae69518a35e68666d32df653
#
_entry.id   081c78d6ae69518a35e68666d32df653
#
_cell.length_a   1.000
_cell.length_b   1.000
_cell.length_c   1.000
_cell.angle_alpha   90.00
_cell.angle_beta   90.00
_cell.angle_gamma   90.00
#
_symmetry.space_group_name_H-M   'P 1'
#
loop_
_entity.id
_entity.type
_entity.pdbx_description
1 polymer ?
#
loop_
_entity_poly.entity_id
_entity_poly.type
_entity_poly.pdbx_seq_one_letter_code
_entity_poly.pdbx_strand_id
1 'polypeptide(L)'
;GVVYTDMESAMKGEYADMVRKYFMKLVTPHDHKFAALHGAVWSGGSFVYVPKGVHLSIPLQSYFRLNAKGAGQFEHTLIIVDEGASLHFIEGCSAPKYNVANLHAGCVELYVKKGAKLRYSTIENWSKNMYNLNTKRALVEEGGTIEWISGSFGSHVGCLYPMSILKGDNSRMEFTGVTFAGAGQNLDTGAKVVHVGKNTSSYMNTRSISKSGGISTFRSSVVVEKGAKGAKSAVSCQSLMLDSESRSDTIPAMDIRTKDAAIGHEAKIGAISNEAVFYLMSRGMSEEDARAMIVSGFADNVSKELPVEYAVEMNNLIRLEMKGSIG
;
A
#
# COMPACT_ATOMS: atom_id res chain seq x y z
N GLY A 1 -11.46 9.35 -23.72
CA GLY A 1 -11.41 7.91 -24.00
C GLY A 1 -11.09 7.04 -22.77
N VAL A 2 -10.90 7.64 -21.57
CA VAL A 2 -10.71 6.88 -20.34
C VAL A 2 -12.04 6.30 -19.88
N VAL A 3 -12.03 5.03 -19.48
CA VAL A 3 -13.20 4.35 -18.88
C VAL A 3 -12.99 4.27 -17.38
N TYR A 4 -13.99 4.69 -16.62
CA TYR A 4 -14.05 4.52 -15.17
C TYR A 4 -15.50 4.21 -14.77
N THR A 5 -15.73 3.00 -14.30
CA THR A 5 -17.06 2.51 -13.90
C THR A 5 -16.95 1.49 -12.80
N ASP A 6 -18.06 1.04 -12.25
CA ASP A 6 -18.09 -0.10 -11.33
C ASP A 6 -17.83 -1.43 -12.06
N MET A 7 -17.36 -2.43 -11.30
CA MET A 7 -16.95 -3.71 -11.88
C MET A 7 -18.13 -4.50 -12.48
N GLU A 8 -19.30 -4.50 -11.84
CA GLU A 8 -20.47 -5.24 -12.34
C GLU A 8 -20.98 -4.66 -13.66
N SER A 9 -20.97 -3.34 -13.82
CA SER A 9 -21.31 -2.66 -15.08
C SER A 9 -20.30 -2.98 -16.17
N ALA A 10 -19.01 -2.97 -15.86
CA ALA A 10 -17.96 -3.34 -16.80
C ALA A 10 -18.07 -4.79 -17.29
N MET A 11 -18.48 -5.71 -16.41
CA MET A 11 -18.65 -7.13 -16.77
C MET A 11 -19.84 -7.39 -17.68
N LYS A 12 -20.84 -6.51 -17.71
CA LYS A 12 -22.07 -6.64 -18.50
C LYS A 12 -22.07 -5.77 -19.76
N GLY A 13 -21.24 -4.71 -19.79
CA GLY A 13 -21.19 -3.71 -20.83
C GLY A 13 -20.23 -4.05 -21.99
N GLU A 14 -19.87 -3.04 -22.75
CA GLU A 14 -18.96 -3.13 -23.91
C GLU A 14 -17.54 -3.60 -23.55
N TYR A 15 -17.13 -3.48 -22.28
CA TYR A 15 -15.82 -3.90 -21.76
C TYR A 15 -15.80 -5.33 -21.21
N ALA A 16 -16.91 -6.07 -21.31
CA ALA A 16 -17.05 -7.41 -20.73
C ALA A 16 -15.94 -8.38 -21.17
N ASP A 17 -15.57 -8.38 -22.45
CA ASP A 17 -14.52 -9.27 -22.97
C ASP A 17 -13.13 -8.85 -22.45
N MET A 18 -12.88 -7.55 -22.31
CA MET A 18 -11.66 -7.05 -21.71
C MET A 18 -11.59 -7.47 -20.23
N VAL A 19 -12.66 -7.27 -19.46
CA VAL A 19 -12.74 -7.69 -18.06
C VAL A 19 -12.48 -9.18 -17.93
N ARG A 20 -13.14 -10.05 -18.69
CA ARG A 20 -12.94 -11.50 -18.67
C ARG A 20 -11.49 -11.92 -18.91
N LYS A 21 -10.76 -11.15 -19.74
CA LYS A 21 -9.36 -11.41 -20.05
C LYS A 21 -8.42 -11.18 -18.86
N TYR A 22 -8.76 -10.24 -17.98
CA TYR A 22 -7.86 -9.76 -16.92
C TYR A 22 -8.34 -10.08 -15.49
N PHE A 23 -9.64 -10.16 -15.26
CA PHE A 23 -10.25 -10.36 -13.94
C PHE A 23 -9.88 -11.70 -13.32
N MET A 24 -9.41 -11.68 -12.09
CA MET A 24 -8.90 -12.83 -11.31
C MET A 24 -7.82 -13.64 -12.05
N LYS A 25 -6.93 -12.97 -12.78
CA LYS A 25 -5.80 -13.59 -13.47
C LYS A 25 -4.47 -13.35 -12.78
N LEU A 26 -4.31 -12.21 -12.10
CA LEU A 26 -3.14 -11.93 -11.27
C LEU A 26 -3.33 -12.44 -9.84
N VAL A 27 -4.52 -12.23 -9.28
CA VAL A 27 -4.91 -12.76 -7.97
C VAL A 27 -5.94 -13.84 -8.21
N THR A 28 -5.50 -15.10 -8.13
CA THR A 28 -6.40 -16.23 -8.34
C THR A 28 -7.01 -16.72 -7.01
N PRO A 29 -8.22 -17.30 -7.01
CA PRO A 29 -8.80 -17.89 -5.80
C PRO A 29 -7.94 -19.00 -5.15
N HIS A 30 -6.94 -19.52 -5.88
CA HIS A 30 -6.03 -20.55 -5.38
C HIS A 30 -4.80 -20.03 -4.66
N ASP A 31 -4.57 -18.70 -4.64
CA ASP A 31 -3.36 -18.11 -4.06
C ASP A 31 -3.29 -18.30 -2.53
N HIS A 32 -4.38 -18.03 -1.84
CA HIS A 32 -4.52 -18.23 -0.39
C HIS A 32 -5.99 -18.10 0.06
N LYS A 33 -6.26 -18.45 1.31
CA LYS A 33 -7.63 -18.50 1.85
C LYS A 33 -8.47 -17.20 1.69
N PHE A 34 -7.84 -16.03 1.77
CA PHE A 34 -8.58 -14.75 1.60
C PHE A 34 -8.84 -14.44 0.12
N ALA A 35 -7.96 -14.84 -0.79
CA ALA A 35 -8.24 -14.78 -2.22
C ALA A 35 -9.36 -15.75 -2.61
N ALA A 36 -9.41 -16.94 -2.00
CA ALA A 36 -10.51 -17.90 -2.18
C ALA A 36 -11.84 -17.33 -1.66
N LEU A 37 -11.84 -16.74 -0.46
CA LEU A 37 -13.01 -16.07 0.10
C LEU A 37 -13.49 -14.93 -0.80
N HIS A 38 -12.55 -14.06 -1.20
CA HIS A 38 -12.85 -12.97 -2.14
C HIS A 38 -13.46 -13.51 -3.44
N GLY A 39 -12.87 -14.53 -4.05
CA GLY A 39 -13.36 -15.13 -5.28
C GLY A 39 -14.78 -15.70 -5.17
N ALA A 40 -15.18 -16.17 -3.97
CA ALA A 40 -16.50 -16.72 -3.72
C ALA A 40 -17.60 -15.66 -3.50
N VAL A 41 -17.23 -14.49 -2.92
CA VAL A 41 -18.22 -13.51 -2.42
C VAL A 41 -17.95 -12.07 -2.85
N TRP A 42 -17.04 -11.84 -3.80
CA TRP A 42 -16.71 -10.48 -4.26
C TRP A 42 -17.96 -9.72 -4.75
N SER A 43 -17.98 -8.44 -4.49
CA SER A 43 -19.08 -7.56 -4.85
C SER A 43 -18.58 -6.12 -4.89
N GLY A 44 -18.93 -5.38 -5.93
CA GLY A 44 -18.46 -4.02 -6.13
C GLY A 44 -17.01 -3.91 -6.58
N GLY A 45 -16.51 -2.70 -6.52
CA GLY A 45 -15.17 -2.35 -6.94
C GLY A 45 -15.12 -1.50 -8.19
N SER A 46 -13.92 -1.17 -8.63
CA SER A 46 -13.70 -0.22 -9.72
C SER A 46 -13.08 -0.90 -10.93
N PHE A 47 -13.59 -0.58 -12.11
CA PHE A 47 -12.94 -0.87 -13.38
C PHE A 47 -12.41 0.41 -14.02
N VAL A 48 -11.12 0.43 -14.34
CA VAL A 48 -10.47 1.56 -15.02
C VAL A 48 -9.68 1.06 -16.21
N TYR A 49 -9.92 1.66 -17.36
CA TYR A 49 -9.11 1.47 -18.56
C TYR A 49 -8.62 2.81 -19.08
N VAL A 50 -7.30 2.96 -19.16
CA VAL A 50 -6.66 4.13 -19.77
C VAL A 50 -6.09 3.73 -21.11
N PRO A 51 -6.63 4.25 -22.23
CA PRO A 51 -6.19 3.88 -23.58
C PRO A 51 -4.74 4.27 -23.86
N LYS A 52 -4.15 3.63 -24.87
CA LYS A 52 -2.79 3.85 -25.32
C LYS A 52 -2.46 5.33 -25.52
N GLY A 53 -1.35 5.77 -24.93
CA GLY A 53 -0.81 7.13 -25.05
C GLY A 53 -1.62 8.21 -24.33
N VAL A 54 -2.65 7.85 -23.57
CA VAL A 54 -3.45 8.82 -22.81
C VAL A 54 -2.79 9.10 -21.46
N HIS A 55 -2.59 10.38 -21.16
CA HIS A 55 -1.99 10.84 -19.89
C HIS A 55 -3.03 11.63 -19.10
N LEU A 56 -3.40 11.13 -17.91
CA LEU A 56 -4.29 11.86 -17.02
C LEU A 56 -3.45 12.79 -16.12
N SER A 57 -3.80 14.08 -16.15
CA SER A 57 -3.19 15.11 -15.29
C SER A 57 -3.87 15.18 -13.92
N ILE A 58 -5.11 14.71 -13.81
CA ILE A 58 -5.90 14.70 -12.57
C ILE A 58 -6.02 13.24 -12.10
N PRO A 59 -5.81 12.95 -10.80
CA PRO A 59 -6.01 11.62 -10.26
C PRO A 59 -7.46 11.16 -10.39
N LEU A 60 -7.66 9.87 -10.67
CA LEU A 60 -8.95 9.22 -10.44
C LEU A 60 -9.03 8.72 -9.00
N GLN A 61 -10.22 8.70 -8.43
CA GLN A 61 -10.42 8.35 -7.04
C GLN A 61 -11.59 7.39 -6.84
N SER A 62 -11.37 6.34 -6.04
CA SER A 62 -12.42 5.55 -5.41
C SER A 62 -12.38 5.70 -3.90
N TYR A 63 -13.55 5.77 -3.27
CA TYR A 63 -13.65 5.79 -1.82
C TYR A 63 -14.61 4.70 -1.35
N PHE A 64 -14.08 3.74 -0.61
CA PHE A 64 -14.84 2.60 -0.07
C PHE A 64 -15.12 2.81 1.41
N ARG A 65 -16.38 2.79 1.77
CA ARG A 65 -16.82 2.95 3.16
C ARG A 65 -17.71 1.81 3.61
N LEU A 66 -17.26 1.06 4.60
CA LEU A 66 -18.07 0.01 5.21
C LEU A 66 -19.03 0.62 6.23
N ASN A 67 -20.32 0.74 5.88
CA ASN A 67 -21.36 1.35 6.72
C ASN A 67 -22.30 0.33 7.38
N ALA A 68 -21.92 -0.94 7.45
CA ALA A 68 -22.75 -2.01 8.03
C ALA A 68 -22.06 -2.69 9.20
N LYS A 69 -22.80 -2.86 10.31
CA LYS A 69 -22.30 -3.52 11.51
C LYS A 69 -22.19 -5.03 11.27
N GLY A 70 -21.04 -5.63 11.62
CA GLY A 70 -20.79 -7.07 11.47
C GLY A 70 -20.75 -7.55 10.02
N ALA A 71 -20.45 -6.64 9.09
CA ALA A 71 -20.39 -6.95 7.65
C ALA A 71 -18.97 -7.19 7.16
N GLY A 72 -18.88 -7.80 5.97
CA GLY A 72 -17.67 -7.88 5.16
C GLY A 72 -17.76 -6.98 3.92
N GLN A 73 -16.61 -6.48 3.47
CA GLN A 73 -16.47 -5.75 2.21
C GLN A 73 -15.43 -6.47 1.35
N PHE A 74 -15.77 -6.74 0.09
CA PHE A 74 -15.02 -7.62 -0.80
C PHE A 74 -14.96 -7.05 -2.23
N GLU A 75 -14.63 -5.77 -2.35
CA GLU A 75 -14.55 -5.09 -3.65
C GLU A 75 -13.39 -5.60 -4.51
N HIS A 76 -13.60 -5.66 -5.81
CA HIS A 76 -12.58 -6.01 -6.80
C HIS A 76 -12.25 -4.82 -7.70
N THR A 77 -11.04 -4.29 -7.58
CA THR A 77 -10.55 -3.21 -8.43
C THR A 77 -9.65 -3.77 -9.52
N LEU A 78 -10.00 -3.50 -10.78
CA LEU A 78 -9.21 -3.86 -11.97
C LEU A 78 -8.82 -2.58 -12.72
N ILE A 79 -7.52 -2.34 -12.85
CA ILE A 79 -6.97 -1.18 -13.57
C ILE A 79 -6.04 -1.64 -14.67
N ILE A 80 -6.30 -1.18 -15.89
CA ILE A 80 -5.45 -1.43 -17.06
C ILE A 80 -4.98 -0.07 -17.59
N VAL A 81 -3.68 0.17 -17.53
CA VAL A 81 -3.03 1.36 -18.12
C VAL A 81 -2.29 0.88 -19.36
N ASP A 82 -2.82 1.25 -20.53
CA ASP A 82 -2.36 0.74 -21.80
C ASP A 82 -1.02 1.39 -22.24
N GLU A 83 -0.44 0.92 -23.33
CA GLU A 83 0.90 1.27 -23.79
C GLU A 83 1.15 2.78 -23.79
N GLY A 84 2.24 3.21 -23.11
CA GLY A 84 2.65 4.60 -23.03
C GLY A 84 1.70 5.54 -22.30
N ALA A 85 0.63 5.02 -21.70
CA ALA A 85 -0.35 5.83 -20.96
C ALA A 85 0.10 6.10 -19.50
N SER A 86 -0.53 7.05 -18.84
CA SER A 86 -0.25 7.32 -17.42
C SER A 86 -1.50 7.62 -16.61
N LEU A 87 -1.53 7.11 -15.38
CA LEU A 87 -2.61 7.28 -14.40
C LEU A 87 -2.04 7.44 -12.99
N HIS A 88 -2.62 8.37 -12.23
CA HIS A 88 -2.60 8.33 -10.77
C HIS A 88 -3.99 7.92 -10.28
N PHE A 89 -4.07 6.80 -9.57
CA PHE A 89 -5.31 6.32 -8.95
C PHE A 89 -5.18 6.38 -7.42
N ILE A 90 -6.23 6.89 -6.76
CA ILE A 90 -6.25 7.03 -5.31
C ILE A 90 -7.41 6.21 -4.75
N GLU A 91 -7.10 5.33 -3.82
CA GLU A 91 -8.07 4.55 -3.08
C GLU A 91 -8.13 5.02 -1.63
N GLY A 92 -9.27 5.47 -1.20
CA GLY A 92 -9.58 5.77 0.19
C GLY A 92 -10.46 4.68 0.79
N CYS A 93 -10.11 4.21 2.00
CA CYS A 93 -10.91 3.19 2.69
C CYS A 93 -11.17 3.62 4.12
N SER A 94 -12.44 3.48 4.58
CA SER A 94 -12.79 3.76 5.96
C SER A 94 -13.96 2.92 6.49
N ALA A 95 -14.05 2.82 7.82
CA ALA A 95 -15.22 2.30 8.51
C ALA A 95 -15.48 3.10 9.79
N PRO A 96 -16.74 3.37 10.13
CA PRO A 96 -17.10 3.90 11.45
C PRO A 96 -16.79 2.85 12.53
N LYS A 97 -16.70 3.32 13.79
CA LYS A 97 -16.52 2.44 14.93
C LYS A 97 -17.80 1.69 15.23
N TYR A 98 -17.73 0.37 15.19
CA TYR A 98 -18.78 -0.54 15.63
C TYR A 98 -18.32 -1.36 16.84
N ASN A 99 -19.25 -1.85 17.68
CA ASN A 99 -18.95 -2.72 18.81
C ASN A 99 -18.80 -4.20 18.42
N VAL A 100 -18.52 -4.48 17.16
CA VAL A 100 -18.31 -5.82 16.59
C VAL A 100 -17.20 -5.78 15.57
N ALA A 101 -16.59 -6.94 15.33
CA ALA A 101 -15.60 -7.08 14.28
C ALA A 101 -16.24 -6.96 12.89
N ASN A 102 -15.51 -6.31 11.98
CA ASN A 102 -15.83 -6.21 10.57
C ASN A 102 -14.64 -6.74 9.76
N LEU A 103 -14.89 -7.21 8.54
CA LEU A 103 -13.86 -7.76 7.66
C LEU A 103 -13.80 -6.96 6.36
N HIS A 104 -12.59 -6.59 5.95
CA HIS A 104 -12.29 -6.10 4.61
C HIS A 104 -11.30 -7.06 3.96
N ALA A 105 -11.68 -7.64 2.82
CA ALA A 105 -10.83 -8.52 2.03
C ALA A 105 -10.98 -8.19 0.54
N GLY A 106 -10.63 -6.95 0.19
CA GLY A 106 -10.60 -6.46 -1.18
C GLY A 106 -9.51 -7.10 -2.03
N CYS A 107 -9.68 -7.03 -3.33
CA CYS A 107 -8.69 -7.48 -4.31
C CYS A 107 -8.42 -6.39 -5.34
N VAL A 108 -7.13 -6.18 -5.65
CA VAL A 108 -6.70 -5.19 -6.65
C VAL A 108 -5.76 -5.85 -7.65
N GLU A 109 -6.13 -5.78 -8.92
CA GLU A 109 -5.33 -6.26 -10.05
C GLU A 109 -4.96 -5.10 -10.96
N LEU A 110 -3.66 -4.86 -11.14
CA LEU A 110 -3.12 -3.74 -11.92
C LEU A 110 -2.30 -4.26 -13.09
N TYR A 111 -2.62 -3.81 -14.29
CA TYR A 111 -1.90 -4.12 -15.51
C TYR A 111 -1.27 -2.86 -16.07
N VAL A 112 0.05 -2.76 -15.97
CA VAL A 112 0.85 -1.65 -16.48
C VAL A 112 1.54 -2.11 -17.76
N LYS A 113 1.02 -1.65 -18.90
CA LYS A 113 1.48 -2.07 -20.22
C LYS A 113 2.81 -1.44 -20.58
N LYS A 114 3.35 -1.79 -21.74
CA LYS A 114 4.64 -1.32 -22.22
C LYS A 114 4.77 0.20 -22.15
N GLY A 115 5.80 0.69 -21.46
CA GLY A 115 6.10 2.12 -21.28
C GLY A 115 5.04 2.90 -20.50
N ALA A 116 4.03 2.25 -19.93
CA ALA A 116 3.00 2.92 -19.14
C ALA A 116 3.46 3.24 -17.72
N LYS A 117 2.80 4.22 -17.11
CA LYS A 117 3.05 4.60 -15.71
C LYS A 117 1.74 4.58 -14.92
N LEU A 118 1.74 3.82 -13.82
CA LEU A 118 0.64 3.83 -12.84
C LEU A 118 1.18 4.18 -11.46
N ARG A 119 0.62 5.23 -10.85
CA ARG A 119 0.75 5.50 -9.41
C ARG A 119 -0.54 5.06 -8.73
N TYR A 120 -0.45 4.17 -7.76
CA TYR A 120 -1.57 3.69 -6.97
C TYR A 120 -1.36 4.08 -5.51
N SER A 121 -2.18 5.02 -5.04
CA SER A 121 -2.11 5.53 -3.67
C SER A 121 -3.28 4.99 -2.85
N THR A 122 -3.01 4.45 -1.66
CA THR A 122 -4.02 3.98 -0.73
C THR A 122 -3.89 4.71 0.59
N ILE A 123 -4.98 5.28 1.09
CA ILE A 123 -5.08 5.80 2.44
C ILE A 123 -6.18 5.04 3.17
N GLU A 124 -5.78 4.26 4.15
CA GLU A 124 -6.66 3.42 4.95
C GLU A 124 -6.87 4.04 6.33
N ASN A 125 -8.13 4.30 6.68
CA ASN A 125 -8.55 4.84 7.98
C ASN A 125 -9.66 3.96 8.54
N TRP A 126 -9.28 2.78 8.98
CA TRP A 126 -10.20 1.78 9.51
C TRP A 126 -10.45 1.96 11.01
N SER A 127 -11.62 1.58 11.48
CA SER A 127 -11.85 1.45 12.92
C SER A 127 -11.00 0.34 13.54
N LYS A 128 -10.69 0.45 14.84
CA LYS A 128 -9.87 -0.55 15.56
C LYS A 128 -10.53 -1.92 15.75
N ASN A 129 -11.74 -2.13 15.25
CA ASN A 129 -12.42 -3.43 15.22
C ASN A 129 -12.37 -4.12 13.85
N MET A 130 -11.64 -3.52 12.89
CA MET A 130 -11.55 -4.01 11.52
C MET A 130 -10.45 -5.06 11.37
N TYR A 131 -10.74 -6.13 10.66
CA TYR A 131 -9.77 -7.03 10.05
C TYR A 131 -9.59 -6.62 8.59
N ASN A 132 -8.43 -6.10 8.23
CA ASN A 132 -8.11 -5.61 6.89
C ASN A 132 -7.11 -6.56 6.21
N LEU A 133 -7.60 -7.38 5.28
CA LEU A 133 -6.89 -8.53 4.71
C LEU A 133 -6.87 -8.45 3.17
N ASN A 134 -6.36 -7.35 2.64
CA ASN A 134 -6.36 -7.05 1.22
C ASN A 134 -5.29 -7.80 0.43
N THR A 135 -5.60 -8.09 -0.83
CA THR A 135 -4.65 -8.64 -1.79
C THR A 135 -4.49 -7.70 -2.98
N LYS A 136 -3.29 -7.16 -3.18
CA LYS A 136 -2.99 -6.22 -4.28
C LYS A 136 -1.85 -6.76 -5.13
N ARG A 137 -2.02 -6.77 -6.47
CA ARG A 137 -0.98 -7.26 -7.37
C ARG A 137 -0.90 -6.45 -8.66
N ALA A 138 0.31 -6.18 -9.11
CA ALA A 138 0.59 -5.51 -10.38
C ALA A 138 1.44 -6.38 -11.30
N LEU A 139 1.11 -6.40 -12.59
CA LEU A 139 1.96 -6.91 -13.66
C LEU A 139 2.49 -5.74 -14.46
N VAL A 140 3.81 -5.65 -14.59
CA VAL A 140 4.49 -4.53 -15.26
C VAL A 140 5.23 -5.04 -16.48
N GLU A 141 4.85 -4.53 -17.65
CA GLU A 141 5.46 -4.87 -18.93
C GLU A 141 6.70 -4.01 -19.23
N GLU A 142 7.33 -4.20 -20.38
CA GLU A 142 8.59 -3.56 -20.80
C GLU A 142 8.57 -2.04 -20.60
N GLY A 143 9.57 -1.50 -19.89
CA GLY A 143 9.70 -0.07 -19.61
C GLY A 143 8.57 0.52 -18.77
N GLY A 144 7.59 -0.27 -18.33
CA GLY A 144 6.49 0.19 -17.48
C GLY A 144 6.95 0.51 -16.06
N THR A 145 6.21 1.36 -15.38
CA THR A 145 6.49 1.77 -14.00
C THR A 145 5.25 1.69 -13.13
N ILE A 146 5.34 1.01 -11.99
CA ILE A 146 4.34 1.01 -10.91
C ILE A 146 4.90 1.73 -9.68
N GLU A 147 4.15 2.69 -9.17
CA GLU A 147 4.43 3.38 -7.91
C GLU A 147 3.29 3.09 -6.92
N TRP A 148 3.62 2.50 -5.78
CA TRP A 148 2.70 2.26 -4.68
C TRP A 148 2.94 3.27 -3.57
N ILE A 149 1.89 3.98 -3.16
CA ILE A 149 1.91 4.86 -1.99
C ILE A 149 0.90 4.31 -0.99
N SER A 150 1.31 4.03 0.24
CA SER A 150 0.46 3.39 1.23
C SER A 150 0.50 4.10 2.57
N GLY A 151 -0.66 4.52 3.07
CA GLY A 151 -0.86 4.99 4.43
C GLY A 151 -1.83 4.06 5.17
N SER A 152 -1.33 3.32 6.17
CA SER A 152 -2.12 2.35 6.94
C SER A 152 -2.35 2.83 8.35
N PHE A 153 -3.60 3.18 8.65
CA PHE A 153 -4.08 3.65 9.94
C PHE A 153 -5.32 2.86 10.37
N GLY A 154 -5.48 2.68 11.67
CA GLY A 154 -6.60 1.92 12.20
C GLY A 154 -6.40 0.41 12.07
N SER A 155 -7.51 -0.34 11.98
CA SER A 155 -7.61 -1.80 12.02
C SER A 155 -7.18 -2.42 13.36
N HIS A 156 -7.80 -3.53 13.73
CA HIS A 156 -7.30 -4.42 14.79
C HIS A 156 -6.15 -5.28 14.28
N VAL A 157 -6.38 -5.90 13.13
CA VAL A 157 -5.38 -6.66 12.40
C VAL A 157 -5.36 -6.18 10.94
N GLY A 158 -4.20 -5.79 10.45
CA GLY A 158 -3.97 -5.44 9.06
C GLY A 158 -2.95 -6.36 8.43
N CYS A 159 -3.26 -6.90 7.24
CA CYS A 159 -2.31 -7.62 6.39
C CYS A 159 -2.35 -7.02 4.99
N LEU A 160 -1.31 -6.28 4.63
CA LEU A 160 -1.24 -5.58 3.35
C LEU A 160 0.14 -5.75 2.70
N TYR A 161 0.18 -6.54 1.62
CA TYR A 161 1.41 -6.85 0.90
C TYR A 161 1.23 -6.68 -0.61
N PRO A 162 1.25 -5.44 -1.14
CA PRO A 162 1.22 -5.26 -2.58
C PRO A 162 2.39 -5.97 -3.25
N MET A 163 2.09 -6.71 -4.29
CA MET A 163 3.08 -7.47 -5.05
C MET A 163 3.20 -6.92 -6.47
N SER A 164 4.43 -6.73 -6.93
CA SER A 164 4.72 -6.35 -8.31
C SER A 164 5.50 -7.43 -9.04
N ILE A 165 5.04 -7.81 -10.23
CA ILE A 165 5.74 -8.72 -11.14
C ILE A 165 6.32 -7.86 -12.25
N LEU A 166 7.64 -7.64 -12.22
CA LEU A 166 8.40 -6.91 -13.23
C LEU A 166 8.72 -7.85 -14.40
N LYS A 167 7.70 -8.08 -15.25
CA LYS A 167 7.73 -9.08 -16.30
C LYS A 167 8.55 -8.62 -17.50
N GLY A 168 8.45 -7.36 -17.87
CA GLY A 168 9.13 -6.81 -19.04
C GLY A 168 10.52 -6.26 -18.71
N ASP A 169 11.39 -6.21 -19.70
CA ASP A 169 12.72 -5.60 -19.56
C ASP A 169 12.60 -4.12 -19.21
N ASN A 170 13.52 -3.59 -18.39
CA ASN A 170 13.57 -2.21 -17.92
C ASN A 170 12.33 -1.75 -17.11
N SER A 171 11.45 -2.66 -16.68
CA SER A 171 10.29 -2.30 -15.85
C SER A 171 10.73 -1.94 -14.42
N ARG A 172 9.92 -1.10 -13.76
CA ARG A 172 10.26 -0.48 -12.48
C ARG A 172 9.11 -0.59 -11.47
N MET A 173 9.48 -0.71 -10.19
CA MET A 173 8.56 -0.64 -9.05
C MET A 173 9.12 0.26 -7.98
N GLU A 174 8.28 1.16 -7.47
CA GLU A 174 8.56 1.95 -6.26
C GLU A 174 7.44 1.70 -5.24
N PHE A 175 7.83 1.54 -3.99
CA PHE A 175 6.89 1.42 -2.87
C PHE A 175 7.30 2.39 -1.77
N THR A 176 6.38 3.28 -1.42
CA THR A 176 6.53 4.20 -0.30
C THR A 176 5.37 4.01 0.67
N GLY A 177 5.67 3.69 1.93
CA GLY A 177 4.63 3.35 2.90
C GLY A 177 4.84 3.97 4.29
N VAL A 178 3.74 4.31 4.95
CA VAL A 178 3.70 4.63 6.37
C VAL A 178 2.66 3.77 7.07
N THR A 179 3.03 3.22 8.24
CA THR A 179 2.14 2.43 9.08
C THR A 179 2.18 3.01 10.49
N PHE A 180 1.01 3.21 11.09
CA PHE A 180 0.90 3.63 12.48
C PHE A 180 0.09 2.60 13.27
N ALA A 181 0.73 1.89 14.19
CA ALA A 181 0.13 0.89 15.06
C ALA A 181 -0.01 1.44 16.49
N GLY A 182 -1.23 1.69 16.93
CA GLY A 182 -1.59 2.10 18.28
C GLY A 182 -2.03 0.93 19.17
N ALA A 183 -2.56 1.25 20.35
CA ALA A 183 -3.03 0.25 21.32
C ALA A 183 -3.98 -0.79 20.71
N GLY A 184 -3.69 -2.06 20.93
CA GLY A 184 -4.50 -3.20 20.47
C GLY A 184 -4.43 -3.47 18.98
N GLN A 185 -3.53 -2.83 18.24
CA GLN A 185 -3.37 -3.01 16.80
C GLN A 185 -2.17 -3.89 16.48
N ASN A 186 -2.35 -4.77 15.49
CA ASN A 186 -1.29 -5.59 14.90
C ASN A 186 -1.32 -5.39 13.38
N LEU A 187 -0.41 -4.55 12.89
CA LEU A 187 -0.35 -4.17 11.48
C LEU A 187 0.88 -4.83 10.84
N ASP A 188 0.64 -5.89 10.10
CA ASP A 188 1.65 -6.63 9.36
C ASP A 188 1.59 -6.19 7.89
N THR A 189 2.49 -5.30 7.51
CA THR A 189 2.53 -4.67 6.19
C THR A 189 3.82 -5.01 5.47
N GLY A 190 3.89 -4.72 4.18
CA GLY A 190 5.10 -4.97 3.43
C GLY A 190 4.92 -4.77 1.94
N ALA A 191 5.90 -5.23 1.18
CA ALA A 191 5.79 -5.28 -0.27
C ALA A 191 6.62 -6.45 -0.83
N LYS A 192 6.14 -7.02 -1.93
CA LYS A 192 6.84 -8.06 -2.67
C LYS A 192 7.12 -7.60 -4.10
N VAL A 193 8.33 -7.89 -4.57
CA VAL A 193 8.70 -7.69 -5.97
C VAL A 193 9.28 -8.98 -6.54
N VAL A 194 8.89 -9.29 -7.78
CA VAL A 194 9.44 -10.40 -8.56
C VAL A 194 10.06 -9.83 -9.84
N HIS A 195 11.38 -9.86 -9.93
CA HIS A 195 12.13 -9.46 -11.11
C HIS A 195 12.19 -10.64 -12.09
N VAL A 196 11.58 -10.49 -13.27
CA VAL A 196 11.53 -11.49 -14.35
C VAL A 196 12.27 -11.00 -15.58
N GLY A 197 12.02 -9.75 -16.00
CA GLY A 197 12.70 -9.10 -17.11
C GLY A 197 14.12 -8.67 -16.77
N LYS A 198 14.91 -8.31 -17.78
CA LYS A 198 16.26 -7.80 -17.62
C LYS A 198 16.27 -6.32 -17.25
N ASN A 199 17.33 -5.87 -16.55
CA ASN A 199 17.54 -4.47 -16.16
C ASN A 199 16.37 -3.87 -15.40
N THR A 200 15.61 -4.69 -14.69
CA THR A 200 14.48 -4.26 -13.87
C THR A 200 14.98 -3.61 -12.59
N SER A 201 14.22 -2.66 -12.06
CA SER A 201 14.59 -1.98 -10.81
C SER A 201 13.44 -1.87 -9.84
N SER A 202 13.75 -1.98 -8.54
CA SER A 202 12.76 -1.75 -7.48
C SER A 202 13.35 -0.97 -6.31
N TYR A 203 12.50 -0.15 -5.68
CA TYR A 203 12.83 0.56 -4.46
C TYR A 203 11.66 0.49 -3.48
N MET A 204 11.94 0.10 -2.24
CA MET A 204 10.97 0.08 -1.15
C MET A 204 11.44 1.01 -0.04
N ASN A 205 10.62 1.98 0.32
CA ASN A 205 10.89 2.93 1.40
C ASN A 205 9.72 2.97 2.38
N THR A 206 9.95 2.57 3.63
CA THR A 206 8.87 2.46 4.60
C THR A 206 9.19 3.13 5.93
N ARG A 207 8.14 3.63 6.55
CA ARG A 207 8.16 4.20 7.88
C ARG A 207 7.10 3.50 8.73
N SER A 208 7.51 2.93 9.85
CA SER A 208 6.61 2.29 10.81
C SER A 208 6.66 3.04 12.13
N ILE A 209 5.51 3.31 12.72
CA ILE A 209 5.37 3.98 14.01
C ILE A 209 4.55 3.08 14.91
N SER A 210 5.02 2.84 16.13
CA SER A 210 4.32 2.02 17.12
C SER A 210 4.17 2.77 18.43
N LYS A 211 2.96 2.74 19.02
CA LYS A 211 2.60 3.46 20.25
C LYS A 211 1.66 2.64 21.12
N SER A 212 1.80 2.75 22.45
CA SER A 212 0.87 2.19 23.45
C SER A 212 0.67 0.68 23.30
N GLY A 213 1.76 -0.07 23.10
CA GLY A 213 1.75 -1.52 22.90
C GLY A 213 1.32 -1.96 21.51
N GLY A 214 1.20 -1.06 20.54
CA GLY A 214 0.93 -1.39 19.15
C GLY A 214 2.07 -2.19 18.52
N ILE A 215 1.71 -3.10 17.61
CA ILE A 215 2.67 -3.96 16.91
C ILE A 215 2.66 -3.59 15.41
N SER A 216 3.82 -3.19 14.90
CA SER A 216 4.03 -3.03 13.47
C SER A 216 5.06 -4.03 12.96
N THR A 217 4.73 -4.76 11.91
CA THR A 217 5.67 -5.66 11.22
C THR A 217 5.80 -5.21 9.77
N PHE A 218 7.04 -5.05 9.31
CA PHE A 218 7.31 -4.82 7.89
C PHE A 218 7.97 -6.04 7.25
N ARG A 219 7.33 -6.61 6.22
CA ARG A 219 7.87 -7.72 5.44
C ARG A 219 8.24 -7.27 4.04
N SER A 220 9.52 -7.29 3.70
CA SER A 220 9.97 -7.12 2.32
C SER A 220 10.29 -8.47 1.69
N SER A 221 9.88 -8.67 0.45
CA SER A 221 10.23 -9.85 -0.33
C SER A 221 10.74 -9.47 -1.71
N VAL A 222 11.99 -9.81 -1.99
CA VAL A 222 12.63 -9.57 -3.30
C VAL A 222 12.98 -10.92 -3.91
N VAL A 223 12.36 -11.22 -5.06
CA VAL A 223 12.66 -12.42 -5.85
C VAL A 223 13.30 -11.98 -7.16
N VAL A 224 14.46 -12.54 -7.49
CA VAL A 224 15.15 -12.28 -8.76
C VAL A 224 15.29 -13.59 -9.52
N GLU A 225 14.54 -13.73 -10.61
CA GLU A 225 14.54 -14.95 -11.43
C GLU A 225 15.87 -15.12 -12.20
N LYS A 226 16.16 -16.35 -12.61
CA LYS A 226 17.44 -16.67 -13.33
C LYS A 226 17.68 -15.82 -14.58
N GLY A 227 16.59 -15.42 -15.26
CA GLY A 227 16.63 -14.60 -16.47
C GLY A 227 16.77 -13.09 -16.24
N ALA A 228 16.53 -12.61 -15.02
CA ALA A 228 16.47 -11.19 -14.67
C ALA A 228 17.87 -10.59 -14.46
N LYS A 229 18.71 -10.65 -15.48
CA LYS A 229 20.06 -10.06 -15.47
C LYS A 229 20.02 -8.54 -15.34
N GLY A 230 20.97 -7.96 -14.62
CA GLY A 230 21.06 -6.52 -14.39
C GLY A 230 19.97 -5.98 -13.44
N ALA A 231 19.27 -6.85 -12.72
CA ALA A 231 18.23 -6.44 -11.75
C ALA A 231 18.86 -5.64 -10.59
N LYS A 232 18.16 -4.57 -10.18
CA LYS A 232 18.56 -3.73 -9.04
C LYS A 232 17.41 -3.60 -8.07
N SER A 233 17.66 -3.83 -6.78
CA SER A 233 16.65 -3.61 -5.74
C SER A 233 17.27 -3.00 -4.49
N ALA A 234 16.60 -2.00 -3.93
CA ALA A 234 16.96 -1.44 -2.63
C ALA A 234 15.73 -1.40 -1.73
N VAL A 235 15.92 -1.81 -0.48
CA VAL A 235 14.89 -1.76 0.57
C VAL A 235 15.42 -0.92 1.71
N SER A 236 14.70 0.14 2.08
CA SER A 236 14.98 0.98 3.24
C SER A 236 13.76 0.98 4.16
N CYS A 237 13.91 0.44 5.35
CA CYS A 237 12.86 0.46 6.35
C CYS A 237 13.33 1.16 7.63
N GLN A 238 12.49 2.05 8.13
CA GLN A 238 12.75 2.75 9.38
C GLN A 238 11.55 2.62 10.30
N SER A 239 11.82 2.30 11.56
CA SER A 239 10.79 2.12 12.58
C SER A 239 11.06 3.02 13.77
N LEU A 240 10.00 3.65 14.27
CA LEU A 240 10.01 4.53 15.42
C LEU A 240 9.05 4.00 16.48
N MET A 241 9.58 3.57 17.63
CA MET A 241 8.79 3.21 18.80
C MET A 241 8.67 4.41 19.75
N LEU A 242 7.45 4.70 20.18
CA LEU A 242 7.16 5.86 21.03
C LEU A 242 7.18 5.54 22.53
N ASP A 243 7.22 4.25 22.87
CA ASP A 243 7.27 3.73 24.24
C ASP A 243 7.94 2.34 24.28
N SER A 244 8.14 1.81 25.47
CA SER A 244 8.79 0.51 25.71
C SER A 244 7.87 -0.71 25.57
N GLU A 245 6.55 -0.51 25.49
CA GLU A 245 5.55 -1.59 25.35
C GLU A 245 5.28 -1.92 23.88
N SER A 246 5.57 -0.97 23.00
CA SER A 246 5.38 -1.10 21.57
C SER A 246 6.43 -1.99 20.91
N ARG A 247 6.03 -2.64 19.82
CA ARG A 247 6.90 -3.54 19.07
C ARG A 247 6.96 -3.16 17.58
N SER A 248 8.16 -3.26 17.02
CA SER A 248 8.38 -3.12 15.60
C SER A 248 9.31 -4.21 15.08
N ASP A 249 8.85 -4.96 14.10
CA ASP A 249 9.59 -6.05 13.47
C ASP A 249 9.90 -5.72 12.01
N THR A 250 11.07 -6.13 11.53
CA THR A 250 11.44 -6.09 10.12
C THR A 250 11.86 -7.49 9.68
N ILE A 251 11.18 -8.05 8.68
CA ILE A 251 11.37 -9.41 8.20
C ILE A 251 11.70 -9.38 6.70
N PRO A 252 12.99 -9.28 6.33
CA PRO A 252 13.39 -9.33 4.93
C PRO A 252 13.45 -10.77 4.41
N ALA A 253 13.00 -10.96 3.16
CA ALA A 253 13.15 -12.20 2.42
C ALA A 253 13.77 -11.90 1.04
N MET A 254 14.84 -12.61 0.69
CA MET A 254 15.54 -12.43 -0.58
C MET A 254 15.79 -13.79 -1.22
N ASP A 255 15.25 -13.99 -2.44
CA ASP A 255 15.48 -15.18 -3.27
C ASP A 255 16.14 -14.73 -4.59
N ILE A 256 17.47 -14.79 -4.63
CA ILE A 256 18.26 -14.22 -5.74
C ILE A 256 18.86 -15.38 -6.53
N ARG A 257 18.31 -15.63 -7.72
CA ARG A 257 18.64 -16.79 -8.57
C ARG A 257 19.61 -16.47 -9.69
N THR A 258 20.20 -15.27 -9.73
CA THR A 258 21.21 -14.82 -10.70
C THR A 258 22.39 -14.17 -10.00
N LYS A 259 23.59 -14.27 -10.58
CA LYS A 259 24.79 -13.56 -10.09
C LYS A 259 24.86 -12.12 -10.57
N ASP A 260 24.10 -11.78 -11.60
CA ASP A 260 24.05 -10.45 -12.22
C ASP A 260 22.85 -9.67 -11.66
N ALA A 261 22.94 -9.31 -10.37
CA ALA A 261 21.97 -8.47 -9.68
C ALA A 261 22.64 -7.69 -8.55
N ALA A 262 22.14 -6.47 -8.28
CA ALA A 262 22.57 -5.61 -7.18
C ALA A 262 21.41 -5.40 -6.22
N ILE A 263 21.47 -6.04 -5.04
CA ILE A 263 20.38 -6.05 -4.06
C ILE A 263 20.89 -5.53 -2.72
N GLY A 264 20.21 -4.53 -2.15
CA GLY A 264 20.53 -3.95 -0.86
C GLY A 264 19.31 -3.89 0.07
N HIS A 265 19.54 -4.07 1.35
CA HIS A 265 18.53 -3.87 2.40
C HIS A 265 19.16 -3.12 3.57
N GLU A 266 18.49 -2.05 4.00
CA GLU A 266 18.84 -1.27 5.18
C GLU A 266 17.63 -1.19 6.12
N ALA A 267 17.84 -1.49 7.40
CA ALA A 267 16.84 -1.34 8.44
C ALA A 267 17.36 -0.45 9.56
N LYS A 268 16.54 0.50 10.01
CA LYS A 268 16.80 1.33 11.18
C LYS A 268 15.60 1.26 12.12
N ILE A 269 15.82 0.74 13.31
CA ILE A 269 14.79 0.64 14.36
C ILE A 269 15.29 1.45 15.56
N GLY A 270 14.47 2.39 16.03
CA GLY A 270 14.82 3.25 17.15
C GLY A 270 13.62 3.68 17.98
N ALA A 271 13.93 4.16 19.17
CA ALA A 271 12.98 4.87 20.01
C ALA A 271 12.99 6.37 19.69
N ILE A 272 11.92 7.06 20.06
CA ILE A 272 11.89 8.53 19.98
C ILE A 272 12.99 9.13 20.86
N SER A 273 13.75 10.09 20.32
CA SER A 273 14.83 10.76 21.06
C SER A 273 14.26 11.69 22.14
N ASN A 274 14.52 11.37 23.40
CA ASN A 274 14.16 12.25 24.51
C ASN A 274 14.90 13.59 24.43
N GLU A 275 16.12 13.64 23.92
CA GLU A 275 16.88 14.87 23.71
C GLU A 275 16.20 15.77 22.66
N ALA A 276 15.71 15.21 21.57
CA ALA A 276 14.97 15.95 20.55
C ALA A 276 13.63 16.49 21.11
N VAL A 277 12.93 15.69 21.91
CA VAL A 277 11.70 16.12 22.62
C VAL A 277 12.02 17.27 23.56
N PHE A 278 13.04 17.11 24.41
CA PHE A 278 13.48 18.15 25.37
C PHE A 278 13.90 19.45 24.67
N TYR A 279 14.61 19.35 23.54
CA TYR A 279 14.99 20.52 22.75
C TYR A 279 13.77 21.31 22.27
N LEU A 280 12.75 20.63 21.76
CA LEU A 280 11.52 21.28 21.31
C LEU A 280 10.73 21.86 22.50
N MET A 281 10.67 21.16 23.63
CA MET A 281 10.06 21.69 24.86
C MET A 281 10.79 22.95 25.39
N SER A 282 12.09 23.00 25.26
CA SER A 282 12.87 24.21 25.63
C SER A 282 12.60 25.41 24.73
N ARG A 283 11.97 25.20 23.57
CA ARG A 283 11.48 26.23 22.66
C ARG A 283 10.00 26.59 22.86
N GLY A 284 9.39 26.09 23.95
CA GLY A 284 8.03 26.45 24.37
C GLY A 284 6.93 25.51 23.89
N MET A 285 7.28 24.35 23.30
CA MET A 285 6.30 23.34 22.93
C MET A 285 5.88 22.49 24.12
N SER A 286 4.64 22.01 24.14
CA SER A 286 4.25 20.91 25.04
C SER A 286 4.98 19.63 24.66
N GLU A 287 5.14 18.69 25.59
CA GLU A 287 5.73 17.38 25.28
C GLU A 287 4.93 16.64 24.19
N GLU A 288 3.61 16.71 24.28
CA GLU A 288 2.70 16.11 23.29
C GLU A 288 2.93 16.67 21.88
N ASP A 289 2.99 18.01 21.75
CA ASP A 289 3.22 18.66 20.46
C ASP A 289 4.63 18.40 19.92
N ALA A 290 5.63 18.34 20.79
CA ALA A 290 7.00 18.02 20.42
C ALA A 290 7.11 16.59 19.87
N ARG A 291 6.50 15.61 20.54
CA ARG A 291 6.42 14.23 20.05
C ARG A 291 5.65 14.14 18.72
N ALA A 292 4.51 14.80 18.63
CA ALA A 292 3.70 14.82 17.40
C ALA A 292 4.47 15.44 16.22
N MET A 293 5.25 16.49 16.44
CA MET A 293 6.09 17.12 15.42
C MET A 293 7.19 16.16 14.93
N ILE A 294 7.86 15.46 15.82
CA ILE A 294 8.92 14.48 15.46
C ILE A 294 8.30 13.35 14.62
N VAL A 295 7.14 12.83 15.05
CA VAL A 295 6.45 11.75 14.33
C VAL A 295 5.96 12.21 12.95
N SER A 296 5.40 13.41 12.85
CA SER A 296 4.98 13.97 11.56
C SER A 296 6.18 14.15 10.62
N GLY A 297 7.30 14.65 11.12
CA GLY A 297 8.53 14.77 10.34
C GLY A 297 9.09 13.41 9.91
N PHE A 298 8.95 12.38 10.72
CA PHE A 298 9.35 11.01 10.37
C PHE A 298 8.50 10.43 9.23
N ALA A 299 7.20 10.74 9.20
CA ALA A 299 6.26 10.28 8.17
C ALA A 299 6.24 11.16 6.90
N ASP A 300 6.90 12.33 6.91
CA ASP A 300 6.80 13.38 5.87
C ASP A 300 7.18 12.91 4.45
N ASN A 301 8.07 11.93 4.34
CA ASN A 301 8.43 11.36 3.04
C ASN A 301 7.25 10.75 2.28
N VAL A 302 6.26 10.21 3.01
CA VAL A 302 5.05 9.63 2.39
C VAL A 302 4.05 10.74 2.05
N SER A 303 3.88 11.73 2.93
CA SER A 303 2.95 12.83 2.68
C SER A 303 3.30 13.63 1.43
N LYS A 304 4.58 13.81 1.13
CA LYS A 304 5.06 14.51 -0.06
C LYS A 304 4.74 13.81 -1.39
N GLU A 305 4.47 12.52 -1.36
CA GLU A 305 4.09 11.73 -2.54
C GLU A 305 2.58 11.78 -2.83
N LEU A 306 1.79 12.34 -1.93
CA LEU A 306 0.33 12.44 -2.03
C LEU A 306 -0.10 13.80 -2.57
N PRO A 307 -1.27 13.90 -3.24
CA PRO A 307 -1.95 15.17 -3.45
C PRO A 307 -2.21 15.89 -2.11
N VAL A 308 -2.27 17.22 -2.16
CA VAL A 308 -2.32 18.08 -0.95
C VAL A 308 -3.43 17.67 0.02
N GLU A 309 -4.61 17.36 -0.50
CA GLU A 309 -5.78 16.97 0.29
C GLU A 309 -5.51 15.70 1.10
N TYR A 310 -4.89 14.70 0.48
CA TYR A 310 -4.53 13.43 1.11
C TYR A 310 -3.33 13.56 2.05
N ALA A 311 -2.38 14.42 1.72
CA ALA A 311 -1.28 14.75 2.62
C ALA A 311 -1.78 15.40 3.91
N VAL A 312 -2.75 16.32 3.80
CA VAL A 312 -3.41 16.96 4.96
C VAL A 312 -4.20 15.92 5.78
N GLU A 313 -4.96 15.03 5.12
CA GLU A 313 -5.69 13.95 5.79
C GLU A 313 -4.72 13.04 6.56
N MET A 314 -3.66 12.56 5.92
CA MET A 314 -2.66 11.70 6.55
C MET A 314 -2.00 12.37 7.76
N ASN A 315 -1.62 13.64 7.66
CA ASN A 315 -1.03 14.36 8.77
C ASN A 315 -2.03 14.56 9.93
N ASN A 316 -3.32 14.75 9.62
CA ASN A 316 -4.37 14.80 10.64
C ASN A 316 -4.57 13.45 11.32
N LEU A 317 -4.55 12.34 10.56
CA LEU A 317 -4.62 10.99 11.12
C LEU A 317 -3.45 10.72 12.08
N ILE A 318 -2.23 11.09 11.70
CA ILE A 318 -1.06 10.98 12.59
C ILE A 318 -1.26 11.76 13.89
N ARG A 319 -1.74 13.01 13.81
CA ARG A 319 -2.01 13.82 15.02
C ARG A 319 -3.10 13.19 15.91
N LEU A 320 -4.17 12.66 15.31
CA LEU A 320 -5.25 12.02 16.04
C LEU A 320 -4.76 10.74 16.72
N GLU A 321 -3.97 9.92 16.05
CA GLU A 321 -3.34 8.75 16.66
C GLU A 321 -2.38 9.15 17.81
N MET A 322 -1.61 10.22 17.65
CA MET A 322 -0.75 10.73 18.71
C MET A 322 -1.53 11.14 19.96
N LYS A 323 -2.71 11.72 19.80
CA LYS A 323 -3.63 12.08 20.89
C LYS A 323 -4.46 10.90 21.44
N GLY A 324 -4.37 9.73 20.82
CA GLY A 324 -5.20 8.58 21.18
C GLY A 324 -6.69 8.76 20.83
N SER A 325 -7.00 9.68 19.90
CA SER A 325 -8.38 10.09 19.56
C SER A 325 -8.99 9.29 18.42
N ILE A 326 -8.24 8.42 17.75
CA ILE A 326 -8.74 7.49 16.72
C ILE A 326 -9.12 6.17 17.40
N GLY A 327 -10.34 5.70 17.16
CA GLY A 327 -10.81 4.40 17.66
C GLY A 327 -12.32 4.30 17.73
#